data_d0f4b65e5bdfc1b868fdd130b9517735
#
_entry.id   d0f4b65e5bdfc1b868fdd130b9517735
#
_cell.length_a   1.000
_cell.length_b   1.000
_cell.length_c   1.000
_cell.angle_alpha   90.00
_cell.angle_beta   90.00
_cell.angle_gamma   90.00
#
_symmetry.space_group_name_H-M   'P 1'
#
loop_
_entity.id
_entity.type
_entity.pdbx_description
1 polymer ?
#
loop_
_entity_poly.entity_id
_entity_poly.type
_entity_poly.pdbx_seq_one_letter_code
_entity_poly.pdbx_strand_id
1 'polypeptide(L)'
;MKRAPLTLAAILVLLLPVAGATATRINVYAAASLTQVFPRIAGTPRYSFAGSDQLATQIRQGAPADVFASASPKQSELLYHDGLLRRPVVFATNKLIVMVPRRNPAGIHSVYDLRRGGVKVIVGTPTVPVGAYTRQVLDSLGITAAVMTNVVDQEPDVKGIVAKIALGEGDAGFVYKTDALPVQKKVIAIAVPAWAQPPIRYEIGIVKASSHRAAATAFIKRVTSLRGRRLLVQADFGLPTRPR
;
A
#
# COMPACT_ATOMS: atom_id res chain seq x y z
N MET A 1 -9.67 -17.63 -86.87
CA MET A 1 -10.20 -17.38 -85.52
C MET A 1 -9.09 -17.73 -84.52
N LYS A 2 -8.43 -16.70 -83.98
CA LYS A 2 -7.30 -16.88 -83.01
C LYS A 2 -7.86 -16.63 -81.60
N ARG A 3 -7.75 -17.67 -80.75
CA ARG A 3 -8.12 -17.58 -79.33
C ARG A 3 -6.95 -17.07 -78.51
N ALA A 4 -7.16 -16.00 -77.78
CA ALA A 4 -6.18 -15.44 -76.85
C ALA A 4 -6.25 -16.24 -75.51
N PRO A 5 -5.10 -16.44 -74.81
CA PRO A 5 -5.11 -17.05 -73.49
C PRO A 5 -5.42 -16.06 -72.41
N LEU A 6 -6.36 -16.41 -71.52
CA LEU A 6 -6.68 -15.70 -70.28
C LEU A 6 -5.60 -16.01 -69.22
N THR A 7 -4.78 -15.05 -68.87
CA THR A 7 -3.83 -15.16 -67.76
C THR A 7 -4.57 -14.84 -66.42
N LEU A 8 -4.71 -15.86 -65.58
CA LEU A 8 -5.25 -15.74 -64.23
C LEU A 8 -4.16 -15.21 -63.28
N ALA A 9 -4.24 -13.98 -62.86
CA ALA A 9 -3.34 -13.43 -61.86
C ALA A 9 -3.79 -13.86 -60.45
N ALA A 10 -3.02 -14.73 -59.81
CA ALA A 10 -3.23 -15.16 -58.42
C ALA A 10 -2.74 -14.05 -57.49
N ILE A 11 -3.67 -13.37 -56.78
CA ILE A 11 -3.32 -12.42 -55.72
C ILE A 11 -2.97 -13.21 -54.46
N LEU A 12 -1.68 -13.24 -54.15
CA LEU A 12 -1.15 -13.81 -52.91
C LEU A 12 -1.36 -12.78 -51.76
N VAL A 13 -2.40 -12.98 -50.93
CA VAL A 13 -2.63 -12.19 -49.71
C VAL A 13 -1.66 -12.66 -48.64
N LEU A 14 -0.58 -11.91 -48.39
CA LEU A 14 0.30 -12.12 -47.26
C LEU A 14 -0.45 -11.75 -45.96
N LEU A 15 -0.93 -12.77 -45.25
CA LEU A 15 -1.37 -12.65 -43.84
C LEU A 15 -0.14 -12.47 -42.96
N LEU A 16 0.22 -11.21 -42.64
CA LEU A 16 1.19 -10.90 -41.60
C LEU A 16 0.62 -11.32 -40.25
N PRO A 17 1.34 -12.12 -39.45
CA PRO A 17 0.88 -12.43 -38.11
C PRO A 17 0.89 -11.14 -37.29
N VAL A 18 -0.29 -10.72 -36.81
CA VAL A 18 -0.40 -9.68 -35.77
C VAL A 18 0.23 -10.28 -34.52
N ALA A 19 1.49 -9.93 -34.25
CA ALA A 19 2.15 -10.26 -33.00
C ALA A 19 1.34 -9.62 -31.88
N GLY A 20 0.49 -10.41 -31.23
CA GLY A 20 -0.22 -10.00 -30.04
C GLY A 20 0.81 -9.54 -29.01
N ALA A 21 0.86 -8.24 -28.73
CA ALA A 21 1.74 -7.68 -27.71
C ALA A 21 1.36 -8.32 -26.38
N THR A 22 2.12 -9.34 -25.96
CA THR A 22 2.00 -9.90 -24.62
C THR A 22 2.24 -8.77 -23.63
N ALA A 23 1.19 -8.38 -22.91
CA ALA A 23 1.29 -7.29 -21.95
C ALA A 23 2.42 -7.60 -20.95
N THR A 24 3.48 -6.83 -21.00
CA THR A 24 4.64 -6.97 -20.14
C THR A 24 4.20 -6.88 -18.67
N ARG A 25 4.36 -7.95 -17.93
CA ARG A 25 4.02 -7.97 -16.49
C ARG A 25 5.11 -7.26 -15.70
N ILE A 26 4.75 -6.19 -15.04
CA ILE A 26 5.63 -5.44 -14.12
C ILE A 26 5.55 -6.00 -12.71
N ASN A 27 6.64 -5.84 -11.96
CA ASN A 27 6.73 -6.16 -10.54
C ASN A 27 6.45 -4.89 -9.72
N VAL A 28 5.38 -4.89 -8.95
CA VAL A 28 4.95 -3.77 -8.11
C VAL A 28 5.19 -4.11 -6.64
N TYR A 29 6.15 -3.43 -6.03
CA TYR A 29 6.45 -3.52 -4.61
C TYR A 29 5.64 -2.47 -3.87
N ALA A 30 4.67 -2.90 -3.06
CA ALA A 30 3.67 -2.00 -2.47
C ALA A 30 3.46 -2.27 -0.99
N ALA A 31 3.24 -1.22 -0.22
CA ALA A 31 2.90 -1.31 1.19
C ALA A 31 1.74 -2.29 1.44
N ALA A 32 1.83 -3.10 2.51
CA ALA A 32 0.86 -4.14 2.86
C ALA A 32 -0.59 -3.62 2.93
N SER A 33 -0.81 -2.38 3.34
CA SER A 33 -2.13 -1.72 3.36
C SER A 33 -2.77 -1.55 1.97
N LEU A 34 -2.00 -1.67 0.87
CA LEU A 34 -2.49 -1.55 -0.51
C LEU A 34 -3.00 -2.88 -1.09
N THR A 35 -2.87 -3.99 -0.36
CA THR A 35 -3.22 -5.36 -0.81
C THR A 35 -4.63 -5.47 -1.38
N GLN A 36 -5.60 -4.78 -0.79
CA GLN A 36 -7.00 -4.86 -1.19
C GLN A 36 -7.34 -3.98 -2.40
N VAL A 37 -6.65 -2.85 -2.56
CA VAL A 37 -7.03 -1.84 -3.56
C VAL A 37 -6.24 -1.94 -4.86
N PHE A 38 -4.94 -2.24 -4.81
CA PHE A 38 -4.09 -2.28 -6.00
C PHE A 38 -4.51 -3.34 -7.03
N PRO A 39 -4.84 -4.59 -6.66
CA PRO A 39 -5.35 -5.58 -7.62
C PRO A 39 -6.68 -5.17 -8.27
N ARG A 40 -7.52 -4.39 -7.59
CA ARG A 40 -8.77 -3.83 -8.15
C ARG A 40 -8.51 -2.71 -9.16
N ILE A 41 -7.44 -1.94 -8.96
CA ILE A 41 -7.02 -0.89 -9.90
C ILE A 41 -6.38 -1.51 -11.15
N ALA A 42 -5.51 -2.51 -10.96
CA ALA A 42 -4.84 -3.22 -12.05
C ALA A 42 -4.51 -4.65 -11.63
N GLY A 43 -5.17 -5.64 -12.20
CA GLY A 43 -4.99 -7.06 -11.86
C GLY A 43 -3.79 -7.76 -12.54
N THR A 44 -3.16 -7.11 -13.53
CA THR A 44 -2.10 -7.74 -14.34
C THR A 44 -0.68 -7.74 -13.72
N PRO A 45 -0.26 -6.74 -12.91
CA PRO A 45 1.06 -6.77 -12.27
C PRO A 45 1.28 -7.96 -11.36
N ARG A 46 2.55 -8.29 -11.11
CA ARG A 46 2.97 -9.13 -9.97
C ARG A 46 3.16 -8.22 -8.77
N TYR A 47 2.45 -8.49 -7.70
CA TYR A 47 2.53 -7.70 -6.48
C TYR A 47 3.36 -8.39 -5.42
N SER A 48 4.25 -7.62 -4.78
CA SER A 48 4.92 -7.97 -3.52
C SER A 48 4.43 -6.98 -2.46
N PHE A 49 3.67 -7.49 -1.47
CA PHE A 49 3.12 -6.67 -0.39
C PHE A 49 3.85 -6.98 0.92
N ALA A 50 4.42 -5.94 1.53
CA ALA A 50 5.11 -6.04 2.83
C ALA A 50 5.22 -4.66 3.49
N GLY A 51 5.96 -4.56 4.60
CA GLY A 51 6.38 -3.27 5.17
C GLY A 51 7.18 -2.45 4.15
N SER A 52 6.91 -1.15 4.07
CA SER A 52 7.58 -0.30 3.07
C SER A 52 9.08 -0.22 3.28
N ASP A 53 9.56 -0.34 4.51
CA ASP A 53 10.98 -0.40 4.88
C ASP A 53 11.64 -1.69 4.38
N GLN A 54 10.98 -2.84 4.53
CA GLN A 54 11.45 -4.12 4.00
C GLN A 54 11.55 -4.09 2.48
N LEU A 55 10.52 -3.58 1.79
CA LEU A 55 10.50 -3.47 0.33
C LEU A 55 11.59 -2.50 -0.17
N ALA A 56 11.80 -1.38 0.53
CA ALA A 56 12.87 -0.45 0.21
C ALA A 56 14.25 -1.10 0.37
N THR A 57 14.44 -1.91 1.41
CA THR A 57 15.68 -2.70 1.61
C THR A 57 15.89 -3.70 0.48
N GLN A 58 14.85 -4.42 0.07
CA GLN A 58 14.93 -5.35 -1.08
C GLN A 58 15.32 -4.63 -2.37
N ILE A 59 14.77 -3.44 -2.63
CA ILE A 59 15.13 -2.64 -3.81
C ILE A 59 16.61 -2.20 -3.74
N ARG A 60 17.12 -1.80 -2.58
CA ARG A 60 18.55 -1.49 -2.38
C ARG A 60 19.46 -2.70 -2.65
N GLN A 61 18.98 -3.89 -2.33
CA GLN A 61 19.67 -5.16 -2.57
C GLN A 61 19.51 -5.67 -4.02
N GLY A 62 18.90 -4.88 -4.92
CA GLY A 62 18.77 -5.21 -6.34
C GLY A 62 17.54 -6.05 -6.70
N ALA A 63 16.54 -6.14 -5.83
CA ALA A 63 15.29 -6.84 -6.17
C ALA A 63 14.65 -6.25 -7.44
N PRO A 64 14.10 -7.10 -8.34
CA PRO A 64 13.62 -6.71 -9.66
C PRO A 64 12.25 -6.01 -9.60
N ALA A 65 12.16 -4.90 -8.87
CA ALA A 65 10.97 -4.08 -8.79
C ALA A 65 10.93 -3.07 -9.96
N ASP A 66 9.76 -2.87 -10.53
CA ASP A 66 9.49 -1.84 -11.53
C ASP A 66 8.87 -0.59 -10.92
N VAL A 67 7.99 -0.79 -9.93
CA VAL A 67 7.30 0.27 -9.20
C VAL A 67 7.42 0.03 -7.72
N PHE A 68 7.66 1.10 -6.96
CA PHE A 68 7.59 1.11 -5.51
C PHE A 68 6.46 2.03 -5.03
N ALA A 69 5.59 1.52 -4.15
CA ALA A 69 4.49 2.27 -3.55
C ALA A 69 4.56 2.16 -2.02
N SER A 70 4.93 3.26 -1.38
CA SER A 70 5.19 3.35 0.06
C SER A 70 4.01 3.94 0.83
N ALA A 71 3.80 3.48 2.06
CA ALA A 71 2.88 4.09 3.04
C ALA A 71 3.51 5.26 3.81
N SER A 72 4.73 5.66 3.45
CA SER A 72 5.44 6.78 4.07
C SER A 72 6.36 7.46 3.06
N PRO A 73 6.42 8.81 3.01
CA PRO A 73 7.42 9.53 2.22
C PRO A 73 8.85 9.14 2.56
N LYS A 74 9.15 8.88 3.84
CA LYS A 74 10.50 8.53 4.31
C LYS A 74 11.16 7.45 3.46
N GLN A 75 10.45 6.38 3.12
CA GLN A 75 11.05 5.26 2.40
C GLN A 75 11.23 5.56 0.90
N SER A 76 10.29 6.27 0.29
CA SER A 76 10.40 6.69 -1.11
C SER A 76 11.45 7.78 -1.31
N GLU A 77 11.54 8.75 -0.41
CA GLU A 77 12.56 9.78 -0.41
C GLU A 77 13.97 9.19 -0.26
N LEU A 78 14.16 8.25 0.68
CA LEU A 78 15.44 7.55 0.83
C LEU A 78 15.86 6.86 -0.48
N LEU A 79 14.99 6.09 -1.12
CA LEU A 79 15.31 5.45 -2.40
C LEU A 79 15.54 6.47 -3.52
N TYR A 80 14.85 7.61 -3.50
CA TYR A 80 15.06 8.70 -4.45
C TYR A 80 16.45 9.34 -4.27
N HIS A 81 16.86 9.64 -3.05
CA HIS A 81 18.18 10.19 -2.72
C HIS A 81 19.32 9.20 -3.01
N ASP A 82 19.11 7.91 -2.77
CA ASP A 82 20.03 6.85 -3.14
C ASP A 82 20.15 6.64 -4.66
N GLY A 83 19.36 7.39 -5.44
CA GLY A 83 19.37 7.27 -6.89
C GLY A 83 18.68 6.03 -7.44
N LEU A 84 17.94 5.28 -6.62
CA LEU A 84 17.27 4.01 -6.98
C LEU A 84 15.82 4.20 -7.44
N LEU A 85 15.16 5.30 -7.05
CA LEU A 85 13.81 5.61 -7.44
C LEU A 85 13.77 6.89 -8.28
N ARG A 86 12.88 6.98 -9.25
CA ARG A 86 12.54 8.26 -9.89
C ARG A 86 11.69 9.07 -8.91
N ARG A 87 11.65 10.40 -9.08
CA ARG A 87 10.90 11.31 -8.21
C ARG A 87 9.50 10.74 -7.94
N PRO A 88 9.18 10.39 -6.67
CA PRO A 88 7.90 9.82 -6.32
C PRO A 88 6.81 10.88 -6.34
N VAL A 89 5.55 10.43 -6.45
CA VAL A 89 4.38 11.29 -6.38
C VAL A 89 3.43 10.81 -5.29
N VAL A 90 2.84 11.74 -4.55
CA VAL A 90 1.79 11.43 -3.57
C VAL A 90 0.52 11.05 -4.31
N PHE A 91 -0.06 9.88 -4.01
CA PHE A 91 -1.28 9.40 -4.67
C PHE A 91 -2.46 9.19 -3.71
N ALA A 92 -2.19 9.00 -2.41
CA ALA A 92 -3.21 8.80 -1.39
C ALA A 92 -2.75 9.34 -0.03
N THR A 93 -3.72 9.49 0.90
CA THR A 93 -3.49 9.79 2.32
C THR A 93 -4.23 8.75 3.17
N ASN A 94 -3.92 8.68 4.47
CA ASN A 94 -4.59 7.79 5.39
C ASN A 94 -4.67 8.40 6.80
N LYS A 95 -5.29 7.67 7.73
CA LYS A 95 -5.32 7.99 9.17
C LYS A 95 -5.03 6.74 9.95
N LEU A 96 -4.42 6.88 11.14
CA LEU A 96 -4.37 5.79 12.10
C LEU A 96 -5.66 5.71 12.91
N ILE A 97 -5.99 4.47 13.28
CA ILE A 97 -7.02 4.14 14.25
C ILE A 97 -6.44 3.13 15.24
N VAL A 98 -7.09 3.01 16.40
CA VAL A 98 -6.92 1.84 17.26
C VAL A 98 -7.96 0.81 16.85
N MET A 99 -7.51 -0.40 16.55
CA MET A 99 -8.37 -1.55 16.24
C MET A 99 -8.42 -2.45 17.47
N VAL A 100 -9.63 -2.89 17.87
CA VAL A 100 -9.85 -3.84 18.95
C VAL A 100 -10.70 -5.01 18.45
N PRO A 101 -10.59 -6.23 19.03
CA PRO A 101 -11.48 -7.34 18.70
C PRO A 101 -12.95 -6.96 18.88
N ARG A 102 -13.85 -7.56 18.11
CA ARG A 102 -15.30 -7.24 18.17
C ARG A 102 -15.91 -7.39 19.56
N ARG A 103 -15.44 -8.37 20.35
CA ARG A 103 -15.91 -8.60 21.73
C ARG A 103 -15.34 -7.60 22.72
N ASN A 104 -14.26 -6.92 22.39
CA ASN A 104 -13.56 -5.92 23.20
C ASN A 104 -13.41 -6.32 24.68
N PRO A 105 -12.76 -7.45 24.99
CA PRO A 105 -12.72 -7.99 26.36
C PRO A 105 -12.03 -7.05 27.36
N ALA A 106 -11.08 -6.22 26.87
CA ALA A 106 -10.40 -5.23 27.70
C ALA A 106 -11.19 -3.92 27.89
N GLY A 107 -12.40 -3.79 27.31
CA GLY A 107 -13.25 -2.60 27.46
C GLY A 107 -12.56 -1.32 27.01
N ILE A 108 -11.91 -1.33 25.82
CA ILE A 108 -11.19 -0.19 25.27
C ILE A 108 -12.17 0.65 24.45
N HIS A 109 -12.36 1.91 24.82
CA HIS A 109 -13.26 2.85 24.14
C HIS A 109 -12.55 4.10 23.65
N SER A 110 -11.30 4.30 24.05
CA SER A 110 -10.46 5.44 23.73
C SER A 110 -9.00 5.00 23.55
N VAL A 111 -8.23 5.74 22.76
CA VAL A 111 -6.78 5.54 22.67
C VAL A 111 -6.09 5.71 24.04
N TYR A 112 -6.68 6.47 24.96
CA TYR A 112 -6.15 6.64 26.31
C TYR A 112 -6.30 5.43 27.21
N ASP A 113 -7.25 4.50 26.88
CA ASP A 113 -7.43 3.24 27.64
C ASP A 113 -6.25 2.29 27.47
N LEU A 114 -5.43 2.48 26.44
CA LEU A 114 -4.23 1.68 26.19
C LEU A 114 -3.15 1.84 27.28
N ARG A 115 -3.26 2.86 28.15
CA ARG A 115 -2.37 3.08 29.29
C ARG A 115 -2.66 2.15 30.47
N ARG A 116 -3.84 1.53 30.50
CA ARG A 116 -4.23 0.65 31.63
C ARG A 116 -3.34 -0.57 31.67
N GLY A 117 -2.81 -0.88 32.86
CA GLY A 117 -1.98 -2.08 33.02
C GLY A 117 -2.71 -3.36 32.61
N GLY A 118 -2.00 -4.27 31.97
CA GLY A 118 -2.51 -5.56 31.51
C GLY A 118 -3.19 -5.53 30.13
N VAL A 119 -3.39 -4.37 29.51
CA VAL A 119 -3.86 -4.27 28.12
C VAL A 119 -2.76 -4.79 27.17
N LYS A 120 -3.09 -5.76 26.33
CA LYS A 120 -2.16 -6.34 25.36
C LYS A 120 -2.20 -5.54 24.06
N VAL A 121 -1.18 -4.71 23.82
CA VAL A 121 -1.08 -3.86 22.64
C VAL A 121 -0.15 -4.48 21.59
N ILE A 122 -0.57 -4.54 20.34
CA ILE A 122 0.24 -4.95 19.19
C ILE A 122 0.51 -3.72 18.32
N VAL A 123 1.78 -3.50 17.97
CA VAL A 123 2.21 -2.34 17.17
C VAL A 123 3.08 -2.78 15.99
N GLY A 124 3.40 -1.89 15.09
CA GLY A 124 4.45 -2.12 14.09
C GLY A 124 5.84 -1.91 14.67
N THR A 125 6.85 -2.62 14.13
CA THR A 125 8.26 -2.33 14.42
C THR A 125 8.58 -0.84 14.21
N PRO A 126 9.61 -0.27 14.85
CA PRO A 126 9.91 1.17 14.72
C PRO A 126 10.19 1.64 13.30
N THR A 127 10.67 0.76 12.44
CA THR A 127 11.09 1.08 11.06
C THR A 127 9.95 1.05 10.06
N VAL A 128 8.94 0.20 10.29
CA VAL A 128 7.77 0.12 9.40
C VAL A 128 6.88 1.37 9.54
N PRO A 129 6.31 1.89 8.44
CA PRO A 129 5.52 3.13 8.49
C PRO A 129 4.45 3.15 9.58
N VAL A 130 3.64 2.09 9.72
CA VAL A 130 2.59 2.05 10.75
C VAL A 130 3.16 2.15 12.16
N GLY A 131 4.29 1.51 12.45
CA GLY A 131 4.95 1.57 13.75
C GLY A 131 5.58 2.94 14.05
N ALA A 132 6.19 3.57 13.04
CA ALA A 132 6.71 4.93 13.16
C ALA A 132 5.59 5.95 13.41
N TYR A 133 4.48 5.85 12.68
CA TYR A 133 3.32 6.72 12.89
C TYR A 133 2.61 6.45 14.22
N THR A 134 2.56 5.19 14.69
CA THR A 134 2.03 4.87 16.02
C THR A 134 2.80 5.63 17.10
N ARG A 135 4.14 5.62 17.03
CA ARG A 135 4.97 6.36 18.01
C ARG A 135 4.71 7.86 17.96
N GLN A 136 4.58 8.45 16.77
CA GLN A 136 4.25 9.87 16.63
C GLN A 136 2.88 10.20 17.27
N VAL A 137 1.87 9.34 17.08
CA VAL A 137 0.56 9.50 17.75
C VAL A 137 0.70 9.44 19.26
N LEU A 138 1.39 8.42 19.78
CA LEU A 138 1.57 8.22 21.23
C LEU A 138 2.35 9.37 21.85
N ASP A 139 3.39 9.87 21.18
CA ASP A 139 4.18 11.03 21.61
C ASP A 139 3.33 12.31 21.64
N SER A 140 2.54 12.54 20.57
CA SER A 140 1.62 13.68 20.53
C SER A 140 0.58 13.64 21.65
N LEU A 141 0.13 12.44 22.02
CA LEU A 141 -0.84 12.24 23.13
C LEU A 141 -0.20 12.26 24.52
N GLY A 142 1.15 12.25 24.61
CA GLY A 142 1.87 12.18 25.89
C GLY A 142 1.72 10.85 26.63
N ILE A 143 1.47 9.73 25.91
CA ILE A 143 1.20 8.42 26.51
C ILE A 143 2.18 7.33 26.09
N THR A 144 3.24 7.67 25.39
CA THR A 144 4.21 6.71 24.81
C THR A 144 4.73 5.73 25.87
N ALA A 145 5.28 6.21 26.98
CA ALA A 145 5.86 5.36 28.00
C ALA A 145 4.86 4.35 28.55
N ALA A 146 3.64 4.81 28.93
CA ALA A 146 2.62 3.96 29.50
C ALA A 146 2.07 2.92 28.50
N VAL A 147 1.93 3.26 27.22
CA VAL A 147 1.45 2.32 26.20
C VAL A 147 2.54 1.33 25.80
N MET A 148 3.79 1.78 25.69
CA MET A 148 4.89 0.89 25.30
C MET A 148 5.19 -0.21 26.33
N THR A 149 4.89 -0.02 27.61
CA THR A 149 4.98 -1.08 28.62
C THR A 149 3.92 -2.18 28.41
N ASN A 150 2.84 -1.89 27.71
CA ASN A 150 1.76 -2.80 27.39
C ASN A 150 1.93 -3.49 26.01
N VAL A 151 2.99 -3.16 25.27
CA VAL A 151 3.27 -3.78 23.96
C VAL A 151 3.77 -5.21 24.18
N VAL A 152 2.98 -6.17 23.72
CA VAL A 152 3.29 -7.60 23.80
C VAL A 152 3.87 -8.15 22.52
N ASP A 153 3.73 -7.42 21.39
CA ASP A 153 4.23 -7.87 20.11
C ASP A 153 4.44 -6.71 19.12
N GLN A 154 5.40 -6.91 18.19
CA GLN A 154 5.74 -5.92 17.16
C GLN A 154 5.81 -6.57 15.77
N GLU A 155 4.90 -6.15 14.88
CA GLU A 155 4.75 -6.72 13.56
C GLU A 155 5.58 -5.98 12.48
N PRO A 156 6.13 -6.71 11.51
CA PRO A 156 6.90 -6.12 10.42
C PRO A 156 6.02 -5.38 9.40
N ASP A 157 4.72 -5.59 9.42
CA ASP A 157 3.75 -4.84 8.60
C ASP A 157 2.37 -4.78 9.25
N VAL A 158 1.49 -3.94 8.70
CA VAL A 158 0.15 -3.71 9.28
C VAL A 158 -0.77 -4.93 9.18
N LYS A 159 -0.57 -5.83 8.22
CA LYS A 159 -1.44 -7.01 8.05
C LYS A 159 -1.25 -8.02 9.18
N GLY A 160 -0.02 -8.14 9.71
CA GLY A 160 0.24 -8.91 10.92
C GLY A 160 -0.57 -8.39 12.11
N ILE A 161 -0.55 -7.06 12.35
CA ILE A 161 -1.36 -6.43 13.41
C ILE A 161 -2.85 -6.74 13.22
N VAL A 162 -3.38 -6.50 12.00
CA VAL A 162 -4.80 -6.76 11.67
C VAL A 162 -5.19 -8.20 11.94
N ALA A 163 -4.37 -9.16 11.52
CA ALA A 163 -4.64 -10.59 11.69
C ALA A 163 -4.71 -10.95 13.17
N LYS A 164 -3.74 -10.55 13.97
CA LYS A 164 -3.67 -10.87 15.40
C LYS A 164 -4.83 -10.26 16.18
N ILE A 165 -5.17 -8.98 15.92
CA ILE A 165 -6.33 -8.35 16.56
C ILE A 165 -7.65 -9.01 16.14
N ALA A 166 -7.82 -9.35 14.85
CA ALA A 166 -9.03 -10.02 14.36
C ALA A 166 -9.19 -11.45 14.91
N LEU A 167 -8.09 -12.09 15.34
CA LEU A 167 -8.07 -13.41 16.02
C LEU A 167 -8.20 -13.30 17.54
N GLY A 168 -8.05 -12.10 18.12
CA GLY A 168 -8.11 -11.89 19.58
C GLY A 168 -6.81 -12.20 20.30
N GLU A 169 -5.67 -12.23 19.60
CA GLU A 169 -4.35 -12.45 20.19
C GLU A 169 -3.82 -11.22 20.96
N GLY A 170 -4.40 -10.05 20.69
CA GLY A 170 -4.18 -8.82 21.42
C GLY A 170 -5.47 -8.07 21.68
N ASP A 171 -5.46 -7.17 22.65
CA ASP A 171 -6.61 -6.35 23.02
C ASP A 171 -6.76 -5.12 22.14
N ALA A 172 -5.65 -4.60 21.62
CA ALA A 172 -5.64 -3.44 20.74
C ALA A 172 -4.40 -3.42 19.82
N GLY A 173 -4.54 -2.80 18.65
CA GLY A 173 -3.44 -2.52 17.75
C GLY A 173 -3.66 -1.24 16.96
N PHE A 174 -2.56 -0.55 16.61
CA PHE A 174 -2.63 0.60 15.71
C PHE A 174 -2.54 0.14 14.26
N VAL A 175 -3.52 0.51 13.45
CA VAL A 175 -3.61 0.18 12.03
C VAL A 175 -4.07 1.40 11.23
N TYR A 176 -3.97 1.34 9.91
CA TYR A 176 -4.60 2.37 9.10
C TYR A 176 -6.13 2.16 9.04
N LYS A 177 -6.88 3.25 8.90
CA LYS A 177 -8.34 3.21 8.76
C LYS A 177 -8.79 2.24 7.67
N THR A 178 -8.09 2.23 6.54
CA THR A 178 -8.34 1.35 5.40
C THR A 178 -8.22 -0.14 5.71
N ASP A 179 -7.44 -0.52 6.72
CA ASP A 179 -7.20 -1.93 7.09
C ASP A 179 -8.35 -2.53 7.92
N ALA A 180 -9.17 -1.70 8.57
CA ALA A 180 -10.33 -2.14 9.33
C ALA A 180 -11.49 -2.58 8.43
N LEU A 181 -11.63 -1.95 7.25
CA LEU A 181 -12.78 -2.18 6.35
C LEU A 181 -12.98 -3.65 5.96
N PRO A 182 -11.94 -4.41 5.52
CA PRO A 182 -12.10 -5.82 5.16
C PRO A 182 -12.47 -6.74 6.33
N VAL A 183 -12.17 -6.33 7.55
CA VAL A 183 -12.36 -7.13 8.77
C VAL A 183 -13.41 -6.55 9.73
N GLN A 184 -14.17 -5.55 9.30
CA GLN A 184 -15.14 -4.79 10.13
C GLN A 184 -16.16 -5.64 10.91
N LYS A 185 -16.44 -6.87 10.46
CA LYS A 185 -17.31 -7.82 11.18
C LYS A 185 -16.63 -8.45 12.39
N LYS A 186 -15.29 -8.43 12.44
CA LYS A 186 -14.48 -9.08 13.49
C LYS A 186 -13.88 -8.07 14.48
N VAL A 187 -13.88 -6.78 14.16
CA VAL A 187 -13.19 -5.74 14.91
C VAL A 187 -14.07 -4.51 15.13
N ILE A 188 -13.64 -3.63 16.04
CA ILE A 188 -14.14 -2.27 16.24
C ILE A 188 -12.99 -1.31 15.97
N ALA A 189 -13.27 -0.23 15.26
CA ALA A 189 -12.34 0.87 15.00
C ALA A 189 -12.60 2.00 15.99
N ILE A 190 -11.58 2.42 16.72
CA ILE A 190 -11.61 3.54 17.66
C ILE A 190 -10.77 4.67 17.07
N ALA A 191 -11.35 5.85 16.98
CA ALA A 191 -10.67 7.00 16.39
C ALA A 191 -9.52 7.51 17.28
N VAL A 192 -8.41 7.86 16.64
CA VAL A 192 -7.36 8.68 17.24
C VAL A 192 -7.74 10.14 17.06
N PRO A 193 -7.58 11.02 18.09
CA PRO A 193 -7.88 12.44 17.97
C PRO A 193 -7.24 13.11 16.75
N ALA A 194 -7.99 13.94 16.05
CA ALA A 194 -7.55 14.52 14.77
C ALA A 194 -6.25 15.35 14.91
N TRP A 195 -6.07 16.03 16.03
CA TRP A 195 -4.88 16.84 16.29
C TRP A 195 -3.61 16.00 16.55
N ALA A 196 -3.77 14.72 16.94
CA ALA A 196 -2.66 13.79 17.16
C ALA A 196 -2.33 12.94 15.89
N GLN A 197 -3.09 13.10 14.81
CA GLN A 197 -2.85 12.37 13.55
C GLN A 197 -1.63 12.92 12.82
N PRO A 198 -0.61 12.09 12.53
CA PRO A 198 0.47 12.50 11.65
C PRO A 198 -0.03 12.62 10.20
N PRO A 199 0.63 13.43 9.36
CA PRO A 199 0.28 13.57 7.95
C PRO A 199 0.72 12.34 7.15
N ILE A 200 -0.11 11.29 7.14
CA ILE A 200 0.18 10.03 6.45
C ILE A 200 -0.03 10.21 4.95
N ARG A 201 1.05 10.11 4.18
CA ARG A 201 1.06 10.23 2.72
C ARG A 201 1.60 8.95 2.11
N TYR A 202 0.92 8.48 1.08
CA TYR A 202 1.37 7.36 0.26
C TYR A 202 2.01 7.89 -1.01
N GLU A 203 3.20 7.40 -1.30
CA GLU A 203 3.95 7.80 -2.48
C GLU A 203 4.23 6.63 -3.40
N ILE A 204 4.29 6.90 -4.70
CA ILE A 204 4.56 5.92 -5.74
C ILE A 204 5.60 6.44 -6.71
N GLY A 205 6.58 5.60 -7.08
CA GLY A 205 7.62 5.94 -8.03
C GLY A 205 8.08 4.75 -8.85
N ILE A 206 8.75 5.03 -9.98
CA ILE A 206 9.36 4.02 -10.85
C ILE A 206 10.77 3.75 -10.34
N VAL A 207 11.12 2.47 -10.16
CA VAL A 207 12.49 2.04 -9.82
C VAL A 207 13.39 2.32 -11.03
N LYS A 208 14.54 2.97 -10.79
CA LYS A 208 15.41 3.42 -11.91
C LYS A 208 15.97 2.28 -12.74
N ALA A 209 16.24 1.13 -12.13
CA ALA A 209 16.72 -0.08 -12.78
C ALA A 209 15.66 -0.79 -13.64
N SER A 210 14.38 -0.38 -13.56
CA SER A 210 13.31 -1.00 -14.35
C SER A 210 13.56 -0.91 -15.86
N SER A 211 13.54 -2.05 -16.53
CA SER A 211 13.50 -2.15 -18.00
C SER A 211 12.09 -1.93 -18.58
N HIS A 212 11.04 -1.94 -17.73
CA HIS A 212 9.63 -1.85 -18.13
C HIS A 212 9.03 -0.46 -17.88
N ARG A 213 9.79 0.61 -18.14
CA ARG A 213 9.43 2.00 -17.79
C ARG A 213 8.07 2.44 -18.34
N ALA A 214 7.74 2.08 -19.58
CA ALA A 214 6.47 2.45 -20.20
C ALA A 214 5.29 1.80 -19.46
N ALA A 215 5.38 0.50 -19.13
CA ALA A 215 4.36 -0.22 -18.40
C ALA A 215 4.24 0.27 -16.93
N ALA A 216 5.36 0.58 -16.27
CA ALA A 216 5.39 1.19 -14.94
C ALA A 216 4.72 2.57 -14.93
N THR A 217 4.99 3.40 -15.94
CA THR A 217 4.33 4.71 -16.11
C THR A 217 2.83 4.55 -16.33
N ALA A 218 2.42 3.60 -17.17
CA ALA A 218 1.00 3.30 -17.40
C ALA A 218 0.30 2.85 -16.12
N PHE A 219 0.95 2.04 -15.29
CA PHE A 219 0.44 1.61 -13.99
C PHE A 219 0.23 2.82 -13.06
N ILE A 220 1.24 3.70 -12.90
CA ILE A 220 1.11 4.91 -12.06
C ILE A 220 -0.01 5.82 -12.57
N LYS A 221 -0.10 6.04 -13.89
CA LYS A 221 -1.20 6.80 -14.49
C LYS A 221 -2.57 6.19 -14.18
N ARG A 222 -2.68 4.84 -14.15
CA ARG A 222 -3.91 4.15 -13.78
C ARG A 222 -4.26 4.36 -12.31
N VAL A 223 -3.29 4.28 -11.39
CA VAL A 223 -3.49 4.54 -9.96
C VAL A 223 -3.97 5.98 -9.72
N THR A 224 -3.38 6.95 -10.41
CA THR A 224 -3.69 8.38 -10.25
C THR A 224 -4.86 8.87 -11.11
N SER A 225 -5.43 8.02 -11.99
CA SER A 225 -6.60 8.33 -12.83
C SER A 225 -7.87 8.57 -12.01
N LEU A 226 -8.91 9.15 -12.61
CA LEU A 226 -10.22 9.31 -11.96
C LEU A 226 -10.77 7.97 -11.46
N ARG A 227 -10.63 6.88 -12.24
CA ARG A 227 -11.05 5.54 -11.83
C ARG A 227 -10.23 5.02 -10.66
N GLY A 228 -8.90 5.14 -10.72
CA GLY A 228 -8.01 4.72 -9.64
C GLY A 228 -8.30 5.46 -8.34
N ARG A 229 -8.48 6.79 -8.41
CA ARG A 229 -8.86 7.65 -7.27
C ARG A 229 -10.20 7.25 -6.66
N ARG A 230 -11.21 6.94 -7.49
CA ARG A 230 -12.51 6.43 -6.98
C ARG A 230 -12.35 5.12 -6.22
N LEU A 231 -11.55 4.18 -6.74
CA LEU A 231 -11.27 2.90 -6.06
C LEU A 231 -10.52 3.10 -4.76
N LEU A 232 -9.58 4.05 -4.69
CA LEU A 232 -8.88 4.42 -3.45
C LEU A 232 -9.87 4.97 -2.41
N VAL A 233 -10.76 5.89 -2.80
CA VAL A 233 -11.81 6.43 -1.90
C VAL A 233 -12.77 5.34 -1.42
N GLN A 234 -13.20 4.44 -2.31
CA GLN A 234 -14.03 3.28 -1.93
C GLN A 234 -13.33 2.31 -0.96
N ALA A 235 -12.01 2.28 -0.97
CA ALA A 235 -11.19 1.55 -0.01
C ALA A 235 -10.81 2.39 1.23
N ASP A 236 -11.48 3.53 1.44
CA ASP A 236 -11.35 4.43 2.59
C ASP A 236 -10.02 5.20 2.67
N PHE A 237 -9.26 5.27 1.57
CA PHE A 237 -8.12 6.19 1.45
C PHE A 237 -8.59 7.63 1.25
N GLY A 238 -7.85 8.57 1.83
CA GLY A 238 -7.95 9.98 1.46
C GLY A 238 -7.18 10.25 0.16
N LEU A 239 -7.52 11.35 -0.50
CA LEU A 239 -6.78 11.83 -1.67
C LEU A 239 -5.91 13.02 -1.30
N PRO A 240 -4.74 13.19 -1.95
CA PRO A 240 -3.94 14.39 -1.76
C PRO A 240 -4.72 15.62 -2.24
N THR A 241 -4.66 16.70 -1.47
CA THR A 241 -5.11 18.02 -1.92
C THR A 241 -4.30 18.41 -3.15
N ARG A 242 -4.96 18.89 -4.21
CA ARG A 242 -4.23 19.46 -5.35
C ARG A 242 -3.37 20.61 -4.83
N PRO A 243 -2.09 20.70 -5.21
CA PRO A 243 -1.38 21.96 -4.98
C PRO A 243 -2.17 23.07 -5.67
N ARG A 244 -2.44 24.13 -4.91
CA ARG A 244 -3.03 25.37 -5.47
C ARG A 244 -2.05 26.05 -6.39
#